data_8d4c9b40cf4d56f6ee431ff4b0266f4f
#
_entry.id   8d4c9b40cf4d56f6ee431ff4b0266f4f
#
_cell.length_a   1.000
_cell.length_b   1.000
_cell.length_c   1.000
_cell.angle_alpha   90.00
_cell.angle_beta   90.00
_cell.angle_gamma   90.00
#
_symmetry.space_group_name_H-M   'P 1'
#
loop_
_entity.id
_entity.type
_entity.pdbx_description
1 polymer ?
#
loop_
_entity_poly.entity_id
_entity_poly.type
_entity_poly.pdbx_seq_one_letter_code
_entity_poly.pdbx_strand_id
1 'polypeptide(L)'
;MPIVSMVMLFVIVIVVLLLLYFVPVGLWIQSIVSLGIGRIGIVDLIRMRLRKISPRLVTDGVINLHKAGLDQITTDMLETHYLAGGQLGNIVKALIAADKANIPLPFETATAIDLAGRDVKEAVQTSVYPKVINAPIDGYLAAVAKDGIELKARARVTVRTNLAGLVGGATDDTIIARVGEGIVSAIGSANTYSEVLENPDNISRAVLDKGLDAGTAFEILSIDIADLDVGKNIGAALQTDQAEADLQVAQARAETRRAMAVAQEQEMKAKVQEMQAKVVEAEAEVPLAMAFAFREGNMGIFDYYNMQNIKSDTGMRDSIAGTDKSETGHHGEDQE
;
A
#
# COMPACT_ATOMS: atom_id res chain seq x y z
N MET A 1 81.75 14.07 -35.42
CA MET A 1 81.07 15.18 -34.75
C MET A 1 79.66 15.45 -35.31
N PRO A 2 79.36 15.44 -36.65
CA PRO A 2 78.00 15.81 -37.13
C PRO A 2 76.87 14.84 -36.79
N ILE A 3 77.17 13.50 -36.70
CA ILE A 3 76.17 12.49 -36.39
C ILE A 3 75.63 12.58 -34.94
N VAL A 4 76.49 12.87 -33.96
CA VAL A 4 76.12 12.98 -32.54
C VAL A 4 75.21 14.25 -32.34
N SER A 5 75.56 15.37 -33.02
CA SER A 5 74.74 16.60 -32.96
C SER A 5 73.37 16.41 -33.62
N MET A 6 73.30 15.65 -34.71
CA MET A 6 72.02 15.33 -35.38
C MET A 6 71.13 14.41 -34.56
N VAL A 7 71.68 13.40 -33.88
CA VAL A 7 70.95 12.53 -32.94
C VAL A 7 70.48 13.32 -31.77
N MET A 8 71.32 14.20 -31.21
CA MET A 8 70.91 15.06 -30.10
C MET A 8 69.77 16.01 -30.46
N LEU A 9 69.83 16.62 -31.66
CA LEU A 9 68.75 17.47 -32.16
C LEU A 9 67.44 16.68 -32.36
N PHE A 10 67.53 15.45 -32.88
CA PHE A 10 66.35 14.60 -33.08
C PHE A 10 65.71 14.19 -31.71
N VAL A 11 66.54 13.89 -30.71
CA VAL A 11 66.06 13.61 -29.34
C VAL A 11 65.42 14.83 -28.73
N ILE A 12 65.99 16.02 -28.90
CA ILE A 12 65.41 17.28 -28.41
C ILE A 12 64.05 17.54 -29.09
N VAL A 13 63.94 17.35 -30.41
CA VAL A 13 62.69 17.50 -31.14
C VAL A 13 61.62 16.51 -30.64
N ILE A 14 61.98 15.25 -30.42
CA ILE A 14 61.07 14.25 -29.86
C ILE A 14 60.60 14.65 -28.43
N VAL A 15 61.50 15.09 -27.57
CA VAL A 15 61.17 15.57 -26.22
C VAL A 15 60.27 16.81 -26.27
N VAL A 16 60.52 17.74 -27.16
CA VAL A 16 59.65 18.92 -27.35
C VAL A 16 58.28 18.54 -27.91
N LEU A 17 58.19 17.62 -28.87
CA LEU A 17 56.93 17.11 -29.37
C LEU A 17 56.14 16.35 -28.29
N LEU A 18 56.81 15.54 -27.48
CA LEU A 18 56.23 14.82 -26.37
C LEU A 18 55.75 15.78 -25.26
N LEU A 19 56.51 16.83 -24.98
CA LEU A 19 56.10 17.91 -24.07
C LEU A 19 54.87 18.67 -24.63
N LEU A 20 54.86 19.07 -25.91
CA LEU A 20 53.71 19.71 -26.53
C LEU A 20 52.47 18.84 -26.57
N TYR A 21 52.62 17.53 -26.74
CA TYR A 21 51.52 16.58 -26.68
C TYR A 21 51.01 16.45 -25.23
N PHE A 22 51.89 16.44 -24.24
CA PHE A 22 51.49 16.24 -22.84
C PHE A 22 50.98 17.53 -22.19
N VAL A 23 51.47 18.70 -22.59
CA VAL A 23 51.05 20.00 -22.08
C VAL A 23 50.00 20.62 -23.02
N PRO A 24 48.76 20.82 -22.56
CA PRO A 24 47.71 21.45 -23.36
C PRO A 24 47.91 22.96 -23.38
N VAL A 25 48.94 23.43 -24.16
CA VAL A 25 49.32 24.85 -24.26
C VAL A 25 48.14 25.73 -24.69
N GLY A 26 47.26 25.22 -25.57
CA GLY A 26 46.08 25.96 -26.03
C GLY A 26 45.13 26.30 -24.86
N LEU A 27 44.90 25.35 -23.94
CA LEU A 27 44.07 25.60 -22.74
C LEU A 27 44.74 26.60 -21.78
N TRP A 28 46.06 26.55 -21.64
CA TRP A 28 46.78 27.51 -20.85
C TRP A 28 46.65 28.94 -21.41
N ILE A 29 46.83 29.13 -22.68
CA ILE A 29 46.64 30.45 -23.35
C ILE A 29 45.18 30.91 -23.12
N GLN A 30 44.19 30.03 -23.34
CA GLN A 30 42.78 30.32 -23.09
C GLN A 30 42.52 30.76 -21.64
N SER A 31 43.15 30.09 -20.68
CA SER A 31 43.00 30.44 -19.26
C SER A 31 43.59 31.80 -18.91
N ILE A 32 44.76 32.11 -19.47
CA ILE A 32 45.41 33.43 -19.28
C ILE A 32 44.53 34.56 -19.86
N VAL A 33 44.05 34.39 -21.09
CA VAL A 33 43.21 35.39 -21.73
C VAL A 33 41.91 35.63 -21.00
N SER A 34 41.31 34.55 -20.40
CA SER A 34 39.99 34.62 -19.76
C SER A 34 40.04 34.96 -18.28
N LEU A 35 41.03 34.48 -17.54
CA LEU A 35 41.17 34.59 -16.07
C LEU A 35 42.28 35.54 -15.60
N GLY A 36 43.16 35.95 -16.52
CA GLY A 36 44.39 36.66 -16.19
C GLY A 36 45.54 35.71 -15.78
N ILE A 37 46.74 36.30 -15.66
CA ILE A 37 47.97 35.57 -15.32
C ILE A 37 47.89 35.07 -13.89
N GLY A 38 48.11 33.76 -13.66
CA GLY A 38 48.39 33.19 -12.34
C GLY A 38 47.28 32.37 -11.69
N ARG A 39 46.06 32.27 -12.30
CA ARG A 39 44.97 31.43 -11.73
C ARG A 39 45.08 29.94 -12.06
N ILE A 40 45.53 29.60 -13.27
CA ILE A 40 45.77 28.21 -13.69
C ILE A 40 47.17 28.17 -14.31
N GLY A 41 48.13 27.52 -13.65
CA GLY A 41 49.48 27.34 -14.13
C GLY A 41 49.61 26.16 -15.12
N ILE A 42 50.66 26.18 -15.93
CA ILE A 42 51.03 25.04 -16.78
C ILE A 42 51.23 23.77 -15.92
N VAL A 43 51.83 23.93 -14.76
CA VAL A 43 52.07 22.82 -13.81
C VAL A 43 50.77 22.20 -13.33
N ASP A 44 49.75 23.02 -13.09
CA ASP A 44 48.40 22.53 -12.68
C ASP A 44 47.74 21.70 -13.79
N LEU A 45 47.85 22.14 -15.05
CA LEU A 45 47.34 21.39 -16.18
C LEU A 45 48.02 20.03 -16.38
N ILE A 46 49.35 19.98 -16.15
CA ILE A 46 50.12 18.74 -16.19
C ILE A 46 49.70 17.83 -15.04
N ARG A 47 49.57 18.40 -13.81
CA ARG A 47 49.12 17.65 -12.61
C ARG A 47 47.73 17.04 -12.80
N MET A 48 46.78 17.81 -13.37
CA MET A 48 45.42 17.29 -13.72
C MET A 48 45.50 16.11 -14.68
N ARG A 49 46.35 16.21 -15.73
CA ARG A 49 46.50 15.17 -16.71
C ARG A 49 47.13 13.88 -16.12
N LEU A 50 48.09 14.03 -15.24
CA LEU A 50 48.70 12.91 -14.52
C LEU A 50 47.68 12.18 -13.61
N ARG A 51 46.76 12.93 -13.01
CA ARG A 51 45.66 12.41 -12.17
C ARG A 51 44.47 11.89 -13.00
N LYS A 52 44.59 11.86 -14.33
CA LYS A 52 43.49 11.46 -15.26
C LYS A 52 42.27 12.39 -15.17
N ILE A 53 42.43 13.59 -14.71
CA ILE A 53 41.40 14.64 -14.72
C ILE A 53 41.38 15.24 -16.13
N SER A 54 40.20 15.57 -16.67
CA SER A 54 40.11 16.30 -17.93
C SER A 54 40.46 17.80 -17.70
N PRO A 55 41.63 18.30 -18.14
CA PRO A 55 42.00 19.69 -17.90
C PRO A 55 41.02 20.67 -18.55
N ARG A 56 40.44 20.29 -19.69
CA ARG A 56 39.46 21.12 -20.39
C ARG A 56 38.20 21.36 -19.57
N LEU A 57 37.62 20.32 -18.96
CA LEU A 57 36.39 20.45 -18.16
C LEU A 57 36.62 21.35 -16.95
N VAL A 58 37.74 21.18 -16.27
CA VAL A 58 38.09 22.01 -15.09
C VAL A 58 38.35 23.44 -15.49
N THR A 59 39.17 23.68 -16.55
CA THR A 59 39.48 25.02 -17.04
C THR A 59 38.26 25.78 -17.51
N ASP A 60 37.40 25.14 -18.32
CA ASP A 60 36.13 25.72 -18.79
C ASP A 60 35.20 26.02 -17.60
N GLY A 61 35.17 25.14 -16.59
CA GLY A 61 34.41 25.32 -15.35
C GLY A 61 34.89 26.59 -14.58
N VAL A 62 36.17 26.70 -14.33
CA VAL A 62 36.76 27.90 -13.65
C VAL A 62 36.49 29.17 -14.44
N ILE A 63 36.68 29.15 -15.77
CA ILE A 63 36.42 30.32 -16.62
C ILE A 63 34.94 30.74 -16.52
N ASN A 64 34.03 29.81 -16.56
CA ASN A 64 32.60 30.11 -16.49
C ASN A 64 32.18 30.65 -15.11
N LEU A 65 32.71 30.09 -14.03
CA LEU A 65 32.47 30.56 -12.67
C LEU A 65 33.04 31.97 -12.46
N HIS A 66 34.28 32.24 -12.93
CA HIS A 66 34.86 33.56 -12.88
C HIS A 66 34.03 34.61 -13.63
N LYS A 67 33.62 34.31 -14.87
CA LYS A 67 32.75 35.20 -15.65
C LYS A 67 31.38 35.45 -14.99
N ALA A 68 30.94 34.54 -14.15
CA ALA A 68 29.72 34.72 -13.34
C ALA A 68 29.94 35.50 -12.05
N GLY A 69 31.21 35.78 -11.67
CA GLY A 69 31.54 36.47 -10.41
C GLY A 69 31.74 35.55 -9.20
N LEU A 70 31.76 34.23 -9.40
CA LEU A 70 31.93 33.22 -8.34
C LEU A 70 33.40 32.86 -8.13
N ASP A 71 34.20 33.85 -7.76
CA ASP A 71 35.66 33.72 -7.63
C ASP A 71 36.13 32.90 -6.44
N GLN A 72 35.26 32.66 -5.46
CA GLN A 72 35.54 31.87 -4.26
C GLN A 72 35.75 30.39 -4.54
N ILE A 73 35.27 29.87 -5.69
CA ILE A 73 35.41 28.48 -6.06
C ILE A 73 36.74 28.24 -6.74
N THR A 74 37.61 27.48 -6.10
CA THR A 74 38.99 27.26 -6.56
C THR A 74 39.07 26.06 -7.51
N THR A 75 40.18 26.01 -8.29
CA THR A 75 40.49 24.89 -9.17
C THR A 75 40.57 23.55 -8.40
N ASP A 76 41.18 23.56 -7.20
CA ASP A 76 41.31 22.35 -6.38
C ASP A 76 39.96 21.79 -5.92
N MET A 77 38.99 22.64 -5.64
CA MET A 77 37.63 22.24 -5.27
C MET A 77 36.94 21.48 -6.42
N LEU A 78 37.10 22.00 -7.65
CA LEU A 78 36.55 21.34 -8.84
C LEU A 78 37.27 20.02 -9.18
N GLU A 79 38.63 19.97 -9.02
CA GLU A 79 39.40 18.75 -9.17
C GLU A 79 38.93 17.66 -8.19
N THR A 80 38.79 18.05 -6.91
CA THR A 80 38.34 17.12 -5.86
C THR A 80 36.98 16.52 -6.17
N HIS A 81 36.03 17.36 -6.59
CA HIS A 81 34.70 16.92 -6.98
C HIS A 81 34.72 15.97 -8.19
N TYR A 82 35.54 16.29 -9.20
CA TYR A 82 35.70 15.42 -10.38
C TYR A 82 36.30 14.06 -10.00
N LEU A 83 37.31 14.05 -9.12
CA LEU A 83 37.91 12.79 -8.64
C LEU A 83 36.95 11.95 -7.79
N ALA A 84 36.03 12.59 -7.09
CA ALA A 84 34.96 11.91 -6.35
C ALA A 84 33.88 11.30 -7.26
N GLY A 85 33.96 11.50 -8.59
CA GLY A 85 33.01 10.97 -9.56
C GLY A 85 31.84 11.87 -9.89
N GLY A 86 31.89 13.13 -9.43
CA GLY A 86 30.81 14.09 -9.67
C GLY A 86 30.77 14.66 -11.10
N GLN A 87 29.62 15.22 -11.45
CA GLN A 87 29.35 15.82 -12.77
C GLN A 87 29.70 17.32 -12.83
N LEU A 88 30.96 17.63 -13.05
CA LEU A 88 31.49 19.01 -13.01
C LEU A 88 30.69 19.99 -13.87
N GLY A 89 30.28 19.58 -15.07
CA GLY A 89 29.53 20.45 -15.99
C GLY A 89 28.14 20.85 -15.49
N ASN A 90 27.47 19.95 -14.77
CA ASN A 90 26.14 20.21 -14.18
C ASN A 90 26.27 21.14 -12.96
N ILE A 91 27.25 20.88 -12.08
CA ILE A 91 27.49 21.73 -10.89
C ILE A 91 27.82 23.16 -11.29
N VAL A 92 28.75 23.38 -12.23
CA VAL A 92 29.11 24.73 -12.68
C VAL A 92 27.90 25.49 -13.19
N LYS A 93 27.07 24.85 -14.02
CA LYS A 93 25.85 25.46 -14.56
C LYS A 93 24.83 25.74 -13.43
N ALA A 94 24.68 24.82 -12.49
CA ALA A 94 23.76 24.95 -11.35
C ALA A 94 24.17 26.11 -10.45
N LEU A 95 25.45 26.21 -10.09
CA LEU A 95 25.95 27.30 -9.27
C LEU A 95 25.76 28.67 -9.93
N ILE A 96 26.04 28.79 -11.23
CA ILE A 96 25.81 30.03 -11.97
C ILE A 96 24.30 30.36 -12.04
N ALA A 97 23.44 29.36 -12.22
CA ALA A 97 22.00 29.58 -12.25
C ALA A 97 21.45 29.97 -10.87
N ALA A 98 21.95 29.36 -9.80
CA ALA A 98 21.57 29.68 -8.43
C ALA A 98 21.98 31.12 -8.04
N ASP A 99 23.20 31.53 -8.39
CA ASP A 99 23.69 32.87 -8.14
C ASP A 99 22.84 33.94 -8.88
N LYS A 100 22.55 33.72 -10.17
CA LYS A 100 21.68 34.61 -10.95
C LYS A 100 20.25 34.69 -10.46
N ALA A 101 19.76 33.62 -9.81
CA ALA A 101 18.44 33.59 -9.19
C ALA A 101 18.43 34.09 -7.75
N ASN A 102 19.58 34.53 -7.19
CA ASN A 102 19.78 34.91 -5.80
C ASN A 102 19.40 33.79 -4.81
N ILE A 103 19.64 32.53 -5.20
CA ILE A 103 19.40 31.36 -4.34
C ILE A 103 20.72 31.00 -3.66
N PRO A 104 20.78 30.96 -2.31
CA PRO A 104 21.99 30.58 -1.59
C PRO A 104 22.30 29.08 -1.80
N LEU A 105 23.25 28.77 -2.65
CA LEU A 105 23.75 27.43 -2.91
C LEU A 105 25.25 27.36 -2.68
N PRO A 106 25.75 27.03 -1.47
CA PRO A 106 27.15 26.78 -1.22
C PRO A 106 27.71 25.67 -2.08
N PHE A 107 28.97 25.75 -2.48
CA PHE A 107 29.64 24.74 -3.29
C PHE A 107 29.57 23.35 -2.63
N GLU A 108 29.74 23.27 -1.31
CA GLU A 108 29.70 22.04 -0.52
C GLU A 108 28.31 21.35 -0.62
N THR A 109 27.23 22.14 -0.54
CA THR A 109 25.87 21.62 -0.70
C THR A 109 25.64 21.13 -2.12
N ALA A 110 26.08 21.89 -3.12
CA ALA A 110 25.96 21.48 -4.51
C ALA A 110 26.71 20.17 -4.81
N THR A 111 27.93 20.03 -4.29
CA THR A 111 28.72 18.80 -4.44
C THR A 111 28.10 17.61 -3.71
N ALA A 112 27.55 17.83 -2.52
CA ALA A 112 26.85 16.78 -1.76
C ALA A 112 25.62 16.26 -2.49
N ILE A 113 24.83 17.15 -3.11
CA ILE A 113 23.66 16.80 -3.93
C ILE A 113 24.05 15.94 -5.14
N ASP A 114 25.09 16.38 -5.89
CA ASP A 114 25.57 15.68 -7.10
C ASP A 114 26.13 14.28 -6.76
N LEU A 115 26.95 14.20 -5.70
CA LEU A 115 27.53 12.93 -5.24
C LEU A 115 26.49 11.99 -4.64
N ALA A 116 25.36 12.51 -4.14
CA ALA A 116 24.20 11.71 -3.76
C ALA A 116 23.39 11.19 -4.96
N GLY A 117 23.83 11.50 -6.19
CA GLY A 117 23.21 11.02 -7.43
C GLY A 117 21.98 11.82 -7.88
N ARG A 118 21.78 13.05 -7.34
CA ARG A 118 20.69 13.94 -7.74
C ARG A 118 21.19 15.02 -8.70
N ASP A 119 20.34 15.42 -9.65
CA ASP A 119 20.69 16.49 -10.60
C ASP A 119 20.55 17.87 -9.94
N VAL A 120 21.70 18.48 -9.62
CA VAL A 120 21.76 19.83 -9.01
C VAL A 120 21.16 20.88 -9.91
N LYS A 121 21.33 20.76 -11.24
CA LYS A 121 20.81 21.72 -12.20
C LYS A 121 19.29 21.68 -12.24
N GLU A 122 18.69 20.48 -12.28
CA GLU A 122 17.23 20.30 -12.20
C GLU A 122 16.68 20.83 -10.87
N ALA A 123 17.38 20.57 -9.77
CA ALA A 123 17.00 21.05 -8.45
C ALA A 123 16.95 22.58 -8.37
N VAL A 124 17.96 23.27 -8.89
CA VAL A 124 17.98 24.74 -8.96
C VAL A 124 16.88 25.24 -9.88
N GLN A 125 16.67 24.60 -11.02
CA GLN A 125 15.61 24.97 -11.97
C GLN A 125 14.23 24.84 -11.34
N THR A 126 13.94 23.75 -10.63
CA THR A 126 12.66 23.53 -9.93
C THR A 126 12.51 24.43 -8.70
N SER A 127 13.60 24.90 -8.12
CA SER A 127 13.55 25.94 -7.07
C SER A 127 13.11 27.30 -7.61
N VAL A 128 13.50 27.65 -8.86
CA VAL A 128 13.09 28.90 -9.52
C VAL A 128 11.70 28.76 -10.17
N TYR A 129 11.48 27.65 -10.83
CA TYR A 129 10.22 27.32 -11.55
C TYR A 129 9.53 26.15 -10.86
N PRO A 130 8.49 26.41 -10.07
CA PRO A 130 7.76 25.34 -9.41
C PRO A 130 7.26 24.29 -10.38
N LYS A 131 7.33 23.02 -9.94
CA LYS A 131 6.86 21.85 -10.69
C LYS A 131 5.48 21.46 -10.21
N VAL A 132 4.61 21.06 -11.12
CA VAL A 132 3.29 20.50 -10.79
C VAL A 132 3.37 18.98 -10.85
N ILE A 133 2.96 18.34 -9.78
CA ILE A 133 2.92 16.88 -9.62
C ILE A 133 1.45 16.47 -9.46
N ASN A 134 1.01 15.43 -10.18
CA ASN A 134 -0.33 14.89 -10.01
C ASN A 134 -0.35 13.89 -8.85
N ALA A 135 -1.37 13.95 -8.03
CA ALA A 135 -1.63 13.01 -6.96
C ALA A 135 -3.06 12.44 -7.10
N PRO A 136 -3.21 11.17 -7.50
CA PRO A 136 -2.16 10.20 -7.87
C PRO A 136 -1.55 10.50 -9.24
N ILE A 137 -0.45 9.82 -9.58
CA ILE A 137 0.17 9.94 -10.91
C ILE A 137 -0.82 9.51 -11.99
N ASP A 138 -1.47 8.36 -11.79
CA ASP A 138 -2.47 7.80 -12.67
C ASP A 138 -3.76 7.45 -11.91
N GLY A 139 -4.90 7.68 -12.56
CA GLY A 139 -6.21 7.34 -11.99
C GLY A 139 -6.74 8.38 -11.00
N TYR A 140 -7.45 7.91 -9.97
CA TYR A 140 -8.11 8.70 -8.94
C TYR A 140 -7.84 8.14 -7.55
N LEU A 141 -7.83 9.02 -6.56
CA LEU A 141 -7.88 8.64 -5.14
C LEU A 141 -9.35 8.40 -4.78
N ALA A 142 -9.67 7.18 -4.37
CA ALA A 142 -11.01 6.85 -3.90
C ALA A 142 -11.06 6.93 -2.37
N ALA A 143 -12.03 7.65 -1.83
CA ALA A 143 -12.29 7.75 -0.40
C ALA A 143 -13.79 7.79 -0.13
N VAL A 144 -14.21 7.32 1.03
CA VAL A 144 -15.63 7.26 1.42
C VAL A 144 -15.89 8.27 2.52
N ALA A 145 -16.86 9.15 2.31
CA ALA A 145 -17.32 10.08 3.34
C ALA A 145 -18.18 9.35 4.40
N LYS A 146 -18.47 9.99 5.53
CA LYS A 146 -19.24 9.37 6.63
C LYS A 146 -20.65 8.94 6.24
N ASP A 147 -21.23 9.55 5.20
CA ASP A 147 -22.54 9.19 4.64
C ASP A 147 -22.52 7.90 3.80
N GLY A 148 -21.34 7.28 3.63
CA GLY A 148 -21.16 6.04 2.90
C GLY A 148 -21.01 6.19 1.40
N ILE A 149 -20.88 7.42 0.89
CA ILE A 149 -20.70 7.70 -0.54
C ILE A 149 -19.22 7.80 -0.87
N GLU A 150 -18.79 7.07 -1.90
CA GLU A 150 -17.46 7.12 -2.44
C GLU A 150 -17.26 8.41 -3.25
N LEU A 151 -16.15 9.09 -2.99
CA LEU A 151 -15.67 10.19 -3.80
C LEU A 151 -14.35 9.82 -4.46
N LYS A 152 -14.17 10.21 -5.71
CA LYS A 152 -12.96 10.02 -6.50
C LYS A 152 -12.34 11.37 -6.75
N ALA A 153 -11.16 11.60 -6.17
CA ALA A 153 -10.45 12.86 -6.27
C ALA A 153 -9.15 12.72 -7.05
N ARG A 154 -8.77 13.79 -7.76
CA ARG A 154 -7.45 13.99 -8.33
C ARG A 154 -6.96 15.36 -7.94
N ALA A 155 -5.76 15.42 -7.37
CA ALA A 155 -5.13 16.67 -6.98
C ALA A 155 -3.90 16.99 -7.83
N ARG A 156 -3.60 18.28 -7.97
CA ARG A 156 -2.35 18.81 -8.50
C ARG A 156 -1.61 19.49 -7.37
N VAL A 157 -0.39 19.06 -7.15
CA VAL A 157 0.47 19.62 -6.09
C VAL A 157 1.55 20.45 -6.74
N THR A 158 1.57 21.73 -6.46
CA THR A 158 2.65 22.62 -6.91
C THR A 158 3.75 22.60 -5.85
N VAL A 159 4.93 22.16 -6.25
CA VAL A 159 6.08 22.02 -5.35
C VAL A 159 7.27 22.82 -5.84
N ARG A 160 8.08 23.27 -4.89
CA ARG A 160 9.37 23.92 -5.10
C ARG A 160 10.46 23.09 -4.43
N THR A 161 11.61 22.93 -5.09
CA THR A 161 12.74 22.23 -4.48
C THR A 161 13.34 23.02 -3.33
N ASN A 162 13.48 22.41 -2.17
CA ASN A 162 14.26 22.91 -1.05
C ASN A 162 15.68 22.34 -1.14
N LEU A 163 16.62 23.18 -1.60
CA LEU A 163 18.00 22.76 -1.83
C LEU A 163 18.70 22.29 -0.56
N ALA A 164 18.37 22.88 0.60
CA ALA A 164 18.94 22.48 1.88
C ALA A 164 18.45 21.09 2.33
N GLY A 165 17.21 20.76 2.02
CA GLY A 165 16.60 19.46 2.34
C GLY A 165 16.85 18.38 1.30
N LEU A 166 17.56 18.68 0.20
CA LEU A 166 17.70 17.75 -0.92
C LEU A 166 18.57 16.53 -0.56
N VAL A 167 19.60 16.74 0.25
CA VAL A 167 20.46 15.65 0.74
C VAL A 167 19.74 14.93 1.88
N GLY A 168 19.37 13.68 1.66
CA GLY A 168 18.64 12.87 2.64
C GLY A 168 17.12 13.09 2.69
N GLY A 169 16.58 14.05 1.93
CA GLY A 169 15.12 14.25 1.81
C GLY A 169 14.44 13.21 0.93
N ALA A 170 13.17 12.94 1.22
CA ALA A 170 12.35 12.02 0.46
C ALA A 170 12.01 12.58 -0.95
N THR A 171 11.66 11.68 -1.88
CA THR A 171 11.37 11.98 -3.29
C THR A 171 9.92 12.42 -3.51
N ASP A 172 9.60 12.75 -4.78
CA ASP A 172 8.26 13.09 -5.28
C ASP A 172 7.21 12.05 -4.86
N ASP A 173 7.55 10.76 -4.92
CA ASP A 173 6.64 9.66 -4.56
C ASP A 173 6.15 9.75 -3.11
N THR A 174 7.02 10.22 -2.21
CA THR A 174 6.63 10.40 -0.80
C THR A 174 5.63 11.54 -0.63
N ILE A 175 5.78 12.62 -1.39
CA ILE A 175 4.81 13.72 -1.39
C ILE A 175 3.47 13.26 -1.93
N ILE A 176 3.48 12.52 -3.07
CA ILE A 176 2.27 11.98 -3.67
C ILE A 176 1.53 11.08 -2.67
N ALA A 177 2.26 10.19 -1.99
CA ALA A 177 1.67 9.29 -0.99
C ALA A 177 1.08 10.06 0.21
N ARG A 178 1.83 11.02 0.78
CA ARG A 178 1.37 11.81 1.93
C ARG A 178 0.18 12.71 1.58
N VAL A 179 0.22 13.38 0.43
CA VAL A 179 -0.91 14.19 -0.05
C VAL A 179 -2.12 13.31 -0.32
N GLY A 180 -1.92 12.14 -0.94
CA GLY A 180 -2.97 11.16 -1.14
C GLY A 180 -3.62 10.72 0.18
N GLU A 181 -2.83 10.36 1.18
CA GLU A 181 -3.31 10.05 2.54
C GLU A 181 -4.06 11.23 3.16
N GLY A 182 -3.50 12.44 3.02
CA GLY A 182 -4.13 13.67 3.50
C GLY A 182 -5.52 13.90 2.91
N ILE A 183 -5.67 13.71 1.59
CA ILE A 183 -6.94 13.85 0.86
C ILE A 183 -7.94 12.78 1.31
N VAL A 184 -7.53 11.50 1.35
CA VAL A 184 -8.38 10.41 1.82
C VAL A 184 -8.85 10.65 3.26
N SER A 185 -7.96 11.11 4.14
CA SER A 185 -8.30 11.45 5.52
C SER A 185 -9.28 12.64 5.61
N ALA A 186 -9.10 13.68 4.77
CA ALA A 186 -9.98 14.84 4.74
C ALA A 186 -11.39 14.47 4.25
N ILE A 187 -11.50 13.70 3.16
CA ILE A 187 -12.79 13.20 2.65
C ILE A 187 -13.46 12.29 3.69
N GLY A 188 -12.72 11.34 4.29
CA GLY A 188 -13.25 10.42 5.30
C GLY A 188 -13.72 11.12 6.59
N SER A 189 -13.23 12.32 6.87
CA SER A 189 -13.66 13.13 8.01
C SER A 189 -14.90 13.98 7.72
N ALA A 190 -15.22 14.25 6.45
CA ALA A 190 -16.39 15.02 6.03
C ALA A 190 -17.70 14.29 6.39
N ASN A 191 -18.72 15.04 6.78
CA ASN A 191 -19.99 14.44 7.19
C ASN A 191 -20.80 13.95 5.99
N THR A 192 -20.76 14.71 4.89
CA THR A 192 -21.49 14.42 3.66
C THR A 192 -20.63 14.65 2.43
N TYR A 193 -20.89 13.89 1.37
CA TYR A 193 -20.24 14.10 0.08
C TYR A 193 -20.52 15.50 -0.51
N SER A 194 -21.72 16.07 -0.26
CA SER A 194 -22.11 17.39 -0.73
C SER A 194 -21.21 18.49 -0.16
N GLU A 195 -20.84 18.40 1.12
CA GLU A 195 -19.92 19.34 1.78
C GLU A 195 -18.56 19.40 1.07
N VAL A 196 -18.08 18.24 0.63
CA VAL A 196 -16.82 18.11 -0.10
C VAL A 196 -16.91 18.68 -1.51
N LEU A 197 -18.05 18.45 -2.20
CA LEU A 197 -18.28 18.95 -3.56
C LEU A 197 -18.50 20.47 -3.60
N GLU A 198 -19.16 21.02 -2.60
CA GLU A 198 -19.42 22.46 -2.50
C GLU A 198 -18.14 23.25 -2.22
N ASN A 199 -17.23 22.69 -1.41
CA ASN A 199 -16.03 23.38 -0.97
C ASN A 199 -14.79 22.46 -1.00
N PRO A 200 -14.28 22.09 -2.18
CA PRO A 200 -13.08 21.26 -2.31
C PRO A 200 -11.82 21.93 -1.74
N ASP A 201 -11.78 23.25 -1.66
CA ASP A 201 -10.69 24.01 -1.04
C ASP A 201 -10.48 23.69 0.44
N ASN A 202 -11.50 23.23 1.15
CA ASN A 202 -11.37 22.81 2.53
C ASN A 202 -10.46 21.59 2.65
N ILE A 203 -10.49 20.68 1.67
CA ILE A 203 -9.56 19.54 1.60
C ILE A 203 -8.14 20.06 1.42
N SER A 204 -7.94 20.95 0.45
CA SER A 204 -6.62 21.53 0.15
C SER A 204 -5.99 22.19 1.39
N ARG A 205 -6.77 22.99 2.12
CA ARG A 205 -6.32 23.64 3.37
C ARG A 205 -6.01 22.61 4.45
N ALA A 206 -6.91 21.66 4.69
CA ALA A 206 -6.70 20.62 5.72
C ALA A 206 -5.47 19.76 5.47
N VAL A 207 -5.11 19.58 4.19
CA VAL A 207 -3.91 18.83 3.79
C VAL A 207 -2.66 19.68 3.95
N LEU A 208 -2.69 20.98 3.56
CA LEU A 208 -1.59 21.93 3.75
C LEU A 208 -1.25 22.14 5.21
N ASP A 209 -2.27 22.31 6.07
CA ASP A 209 -2.09 22.54 7.52
C ASP A 209 -1.39 21.37 8.24
N LYS A 210 -1.39 20.18 7.63
CA LYS A 210 -0.66 19.01 8.17
C LYS A 210 0.86 19.07 8.01
N GLY A 211 1.40 20.01 7.21
CA GLY A 211 2.83 20.16 7.00
C GLY A 211 3.48 18.90 6.41
N LEU A 212 2.92 18.37 5.32
CA LEU A 212 3.30 17.09 4.73
C LEU A 212 4.66 17.11 4.01
N ASP A 213 5.24 18.28 3.82
CA ASP A 213 6.55 18.52 3.23
C ASP A 213 7.71 18.29 4.19
N ALA A 214 7.46 18.14 5.49
CA ALA A 214 8.49 17.91 6.48
C ALA A 214 9.35 16.68 6.17
N GLY A 215 10.70 16.87 6.10
CA GLY A 215 11.64 15.80 5.78
C GLY A 215 11.64 15.36 4.30
N THR A 216 11.08 16.17 3.40
CA THR A 216 11.15 15.95 1.95
C THR A 216 12.13 16.92 1.29
N ALA A 217 12.51 16.61 0.05
CA ALA A 217 13.34 17.47 -0.79
C ALA A 217 12.56 18.67 -1.38
N PHE A 218 11.26 18.76 -1.11
CA PHE A 218 10.35 19.71 -1.71
C PHE A 218 9.54 20.47 -0.65
N GLU A 219 9.16 21.68 -0.99
CA GLU A 219 8.21 22.51 -0.25
C GLU A 219 6.91 22.59 -1.07
N ILE A 220 5.79 22.34 -0.43
CA ILE A 220 4.47 22.39 -1.07
C ILE A 220 3.98 23.84 -1.09
N LEU A 221 3.75 24.40 -2.26
CA LEU A 221 3.25 25.77 -2.43
C LEU A 221 1.71 25.80 -2.48
N SER A 222 1.10 24.89 -3.23
CA SER A 222 -0.36 24.75 -3.30
C SER A 222 -0.75 23.31 -3.55
N ILE A 223 -1.96 22.96 -3.13
CA ILE A 223 -2.63 21.70 -3.45
C ILE A 223 -3.98 22.10 -4.03
N ASP A 224 -4.21 21.78 -5.28
CA ASP A 224 -5.42 22.12 -6.01
C ASP A 224 -6.17 20.84 -6.38
N ILE A 225 -7.43 20.73 -5.98
CA ILE A 225 -8.30 19.62 -6.39
C ILE A 225 -8.68 19.85 -7.84
N ALA A 226 -8.14 19.04 -8.74
CA ALA A 226 -8.33 19.21 -10.19
C ALA A 226 -9.60 18.55 -10.69
N ASP A 227 -10.03 17.49 -10.04
CA ASP A 227 -11.20 16.70 -10.42
C ASP A 227 -11.78 16.01 -9.19
N LEU A 228 -13.11 16.00 -9.09
CA LEU A 228 -13.83 15.41 -7.96
C LEU A 228 -15.15 14.79 -8.46
N ASP A 229 -15.18 13.47 -8.56
CA ASP A 229 -16.31 12.69 -9.03
C ASP A 229 -16.99 11.93 -7.88
N VAL A 230 -18.31 11.74 -8.01
CA VAL A 230 -19.08 10.87 -7.11
C VAL A 230 -19.05 9.44 -7.61
N GLY A 231 -18.59 8.54 -6.76
CA GLY A 231 -18.53 7.11 -7.02
C GLY A 231 -19.81 6.38 -6.61
N LYS A 232 -19.62 5.18 -6.05
CA LYS A 232 -20.73 4.31 -5.62
C LYS A 232 -21.18 4.66 -4.20
N ASN A 233 -22.45 4.37 -3.91
CA ASN A 233 -22.95 4.37 -2.55
C ASN A 233 -22.55 3.05 -1.86
N ILE A 234 -21.39 3.05 -1.21
CA ILE A 234 -20.84 1.89 -0.52
C ILE A 234 -21.65 1.57 0.74
N GLY A 235 -22.19 2.62 1.40
CA GLY A 235 -23.03 2.45 2.58
C GLY A 235 -24.30 1.64 2.28
N ALA A 236 -24.98 1.94 1.18
CA ALA A 236 -26.17 1.18 0.75
C ALA A 236 -25.81 -0.27 0.32
N ALA A 237 -24.69 -0.45 -0.38
CA ALA A 237 -24.23 -1.80 -0.77
C ALA A 237 -23.92 -2.66 0.47
N LEU A 238 -23.23 -2.10 1.47
CA LEU A 238 -22.94 -2.82 2.72
C LEU A 238 -24.20 -3.17 3.50
N GLN A 239 -25.24 -2.31 3.50
CA GLN A 239 -26.52 -2.61 4.13
C GLN A 239 -27.25 -3.76 3.42
N THR A 240 -27.18 -3.80 2.09
CA THR A 240 -27.76 -4.91 1.31
C THR A 240 -27.03 -6.22 1.61
N ASP A 241 -25.70 -6.21 1.57
CA ASP A 241 -24.86 -7.38 1.88
C ASP A 241 -25.11 -7.89 3.32
N GLN A 242 -25.28 -6.96 4.28
CA GLN A 242 -25.59 -7.31 5.65
C GLN A 242 -26.98 -7.95 5.77
N ALA A 243 -27.98 -7.41 5.08
CA ALA A 243 -29.34 -7.97 5.09
C ALA A 243 -29.37 -9.36 4.45
N GLU A 244 -28.63 -9.58 3.37
CA GLU A 244 -28.49 -10.90 2.74
C GLU A 244 -27.79 -11.90 3.67
N ALA A 245 -26.72 -11.49 4.35
CA ALA A 245 -26.02 -12.32 5.32
C ALA A 245 -26.93 -12.69 6.50
N ASP A 246 -27.71 -11.74 7.03
CA ASP A 246 -28.67 -11.98 8.11
C ASP A 246 -29.78 -12.95 7.67
N LEU A 247 -30.26 -12.82 6.44
CA LEU A 247 -31.23 -13.76 5.85
C LEU A 247 -30.66 -15.19 5.80
N GLN A 248 -29.44 -15.36 5.29
CA GLN A 248 -28.76 -16.65 5.22
C GLN A 248 -28.58 -17.28 6.61
N VAL A 249 -28.17 -16.49 7.60
CA VAL A 249 -28.04 -16.93 8.99
C VAL A 249 -29.39 -17.36 9.56
N ALA A 250 -30.46 -16.59 9.28
CA ALA A 250 -31.81 -16.94 9.73
C ALA A 250 -32.31 -18.24 9.09
N GLN A 251 -32.06 -18.43 7.79
CA GLN A 251 -32.38 -19.66 7.07
C GLN A 251 -31.65 -20.88 7.64
N ALA A 252 -30.32 -20.77 7.83
CA ALA A 252 -29.53 -21.84 8.41
C ALA A 252 -29.99 -22.21 9.83
N ARG A 253 -30.36 -21.23 10.65
CA ARG A 253 -30.95 -21.48 11.98
C ARG A 253 -32.32 -22.16 11.91
N ALA A 254 -33.14 -21.79 10.94
CA ALA A 254 -34.46 -22.46 10.73
C ALA A 254 -34.27 -23.92 10.29
N GLU A 255 -33.35 -24.19 9.37
CA GLU A 255 -33.03 -25.57 8.93
C GLU A 255 -32.45 -26.40 10.08
N THR A 256 -31.58 -25.84 10.90
CA THR A 256 -31.04 -26.51 12.07
C THR A 256 -32.16 -26.87 13.06
N ARG A 257 -33.10 -25.95 13.33
CA ARG A 257 -34.26 -26.24 14.20
C ARG A 257 -35.17 -27.33 13.59
N ARG A 258 -35.41 -27.31 12.28
CA ARG A 258 -36.19 -28.38 11.59
C ARG A 258 -35.48 -29.72 11.71
N ALA A 259 -34.18 -29.75 11.47
CA ALA A 259 -33.39 -30.98 11.59
C ALA A 259 -33.40 -31.53 13.05
N MET A 260 -33.27 -30.65 14.04
CA MET A 260 -33.39 -31.03 15.46
C MET A 260 -34.79 -31.57 15.80
N ALA A 261 -35.84 -30.93 15.32
CA ALA A 261 -37.24 -31.40 15.54
C ALA A 261 -37.46 -32.76 14.91
N VAL A 262 -37.00 -33.00 13.69
CA VAL A 262 -37.07 -34.32 13.03
C VAL A 262 -36.26 -35.38 13.76
N ALA A 263 -35.07 -35.05 14.23
CA ALA A 263 -34.23 -35.93 15.02
C ALA A 263 -34.93 -36.32 16.34
N GLN A 264 -35.53 -35.36 17.04
CA GLN A 264 -36.25 -35.57 18.29
C GLN A 264 -37.51 -36.40 18.05
N GLU A 265 -38.25 -36.21 16.92
CA GLU A 265 -39.36 -37.05 16.55
C GLU A 265 -38.92 -38.51 16.33
N GLN A 266 -37.79 -38.72 15.60
CA GLN A 266 -37.21 -40.03 15.39
C GLN A 266 -36.80 -40.73 16.70
N GLU A 267 -36.18 -39.99 17.60
CA GLU A 267 -35.80 -40.48 18.94
C GLU A 267 -37.04 -40.90 19.74
N MET A 268 -38.10 -40.08 19.73
CA MET A 268 -39.35 -40.42 20.42
C MET A 268 -40.03 -41.65 19.78
N LYS A 269 -40.04 -41.78 18.44
CA LYS A 269 -40.55 -42.99 17.76
C LYS A 269 -39.74 -44.23 18.15
N ALA A 270 -38.40 -44.13 18.17
CA ALA A 270 -37.52 -45.22 18.60
C ALA A 270 -37.77 -45.61 20.06
N LYS A 271 -37.98 -44.65 20.94
CA LYS A 271 -38.29 -44.87 22.34
C LYS A 271 -39.63 -45.56 22.54
N VAL A 272 -40.66 -45.17 21.76
CA VAL A 272 -41.96 -45.83 21.78
C VAL A 272 -41.80 -47.31 21.32
N GLN A 273 -41.04 -47.57 20.27
CA GLN A 273 -40.78 -48.95 19.80
C GLN A 273 -40.01 -49.77 20.85
N GLU A 274 -39.01 -49.17 21.53
CA GLU A 274 -38.28 -49.84 22.61
C GLU A 274 -39.20 -50.18 23.77
N MET A 275 -40.08 -49.25 24.17
CA MET A 275 -41.05 -49.51 25.21
C MET A 275 -42.07 -50.58 24.83
N GLN A 276 -42.54 -50.59 23.59
CA GLN A 276 -43.40 -51.66 23.03
C GLN A 276 -42.69 -53.03 23.07
N ALA A 277 -41.42 -53.06 22.63
CA ALA A 277 -40.62 -54.27 22.69
C ALA A 277 -40.51 -54.81 24.15
N LYS A 278 -40.29 -53.95 25.14
CA LYS A 278 -40.25 -54.33 26.57
C LYS A 278 -41.59 -54.82 27.09
N VAL A 279 -42.69 -54.25 26.63
CA VAL A 279 -44.04 -54.74 26.95
C VAL A 279 -44.24 -56.14 26.37
N VAL A 280 -43.92 -56.38 25.09
CA VAL A 280 -44.00 -57.69 24.44
C VAL A 280 -43.11 -58.73 25.11
N GLU A 281 -41.90 -58.35 25.54
CA GLU A 281 -40.97 -59.18 26.27
C GLU A 281 -41.56 -59.59 27.62
N ALA A 282 -42.10 -58.62 28.38
CA ALA A 282 -42.76 -58.87 29.65
C ALA A 282 -44.06 -59.76 29.50
N GLU A 283 -44.83 -59.52 28.43
CA GLU A 283 -45.99 -60.37 28.09
C GLU A 283 -45.57 -61.80 27.70
N ALA A 284 -44.43 -61.99 27.09
CA ALA A 284 -43.88 -63.28 26.74
C ALA A 284 -43.36 -64.07 27.94
N GLU A 285 -42.93 -63.40 29.02
CA GLU A 285 -42.54 -64.05 30.30
C GLU A 285 -43.74 -64.66 31.06
N VAL A 286 -44.94 -64.10 30.91
CA VAL A 286 -46.13 -64.58 31.56
C VAL A 286 -46.48 -66.04 31.20
N PRO A 287 -46.54 -66.42 29.90
CA PRO A 287 -46.76 -67.81 29.51
C PRO A 287 -45.67 -68.77 29.99
N LEU A 288 -44.43 -68.31 30.01
CA LEU A 288 -43.29 -69.08 30.52
C LEU A 288 -43.42 -69.33 32.05
N ALA A 289 -43.77 -68.32 32.79
CA ALA A 289 -44.01 -68.43 34.25
C ALA A 289 -45.20 -69.40 34.55
N MET A 290 -46.24 -69.31 33.71
CA MET A 290 -47.39 -70.22 33.82
C MET A 290 -46.99 -71.66 33.49
N ALA A 291 -46.21 -71.90 32.45
CA ALA A 291 -45.68 -73.21 32.12
C ALA A 291 -44.82 -73.81 33.27
N PHE A 292 -44.02 -72.99 33.90
CA PHE A 292 -43.25 -73.37 35.08
C PHE A 292 -44.13 -73.72 36.25
N ALA A 293 -45.16 -72.91 36.54
CA ALA A 293 -46.11 -73.18 37.66
C ALA A 293 -46.92 -74.50 37.47
N PHE A 294 -47.23 -74.85 36.23
CA PHE A 294 -47.84 -76.13 35.83
C PHE A 294 -46.88 -77.29 36.08
N ARG A 295 -45.60 -77.17 35.72
CA ARG A 295 -44.63 -78.27 35.87
C ARG A 295 -44.29 -78.51 37.34
N GLU A 296 -44.31 -77.50 38.18
CA GLU A 296 -44.10 -77.63 39.65
C GLU A 296 -45.35 -78.08 40.45
N GLY A 297 -46.49 -78.18 39.77
CA GLY A 297 -47.72 -78.59 40.44
C GLY A 297 -48.42 -77.55 41.28
N ASN A 298 -47.91 -76.26 41.19
CA ASN A 298 -48.44 -75.15 41.95
C ASN A 298 -49.71 -74.52 41.34
N MET A 299 -50.13 -74.99 40.09
CA MET A 299 -51.31 -74.51 39.38
C MET A 299 -52.14 -75.64 38.85
N GLY A 300 -53.42 -75.65 39.17
CA GLY A 300 -54.35 -76.68 38.71
C GLY A 300 -55.01 -76.30 37.34
N ILE A 301 -55.51 -77.29 36.60
CA ILE A 301 -56.23 -77.10 35.30
C ILE A 301 -57.40 -76.13 35.47
N PHE A 302 -58.11 -76.17 36.58
CA PHE A 302 -59.22 -75.25 36.89
C PHE A 302 -58.78 -73.82 37.09
N ASP A 303 -57.59 -73.58 37.70
CA ASP A 303 -57.05 -72.27 37.88
C ASP A 303 -56.62 -71.58 36.52
N TYR A 304 -56.15 -72.35 35.58
CA TYR A 304 -55.89 -71.89 34.24
C TYR A 304 -57.15 -71.39 33.52
N TYR A 305 -58.24 -72.19 33.57
CA TYR A 305 -59.49 -71.76 32.96
C TYR A 305 -60.10 -70.53 33.61
N ASN A 306 -60.01 -70.43 34.94
CA ASN A 306 -60.44 -69.24 35.67
C ASN A 306 -59.66 -68.00 35.23
N MET A 307 -58.32 -68.12 35.14
CA MET A 307 -57.46 -66.99 34.68
C MET A 307 -57.72 -66.64 33.23
N GLN A 308 -57.97 -67.58 32.35
CA GLN A 308 -58.34 -67.35 30.97
C GLN A 308 -59.71 -66.61 30.84
N ASN A 309 -60.66 -66.94 31.69
CA ASN A 309 -61.93 -66.23 31.77
C ASN A 309 -61.78 -64.82 32.27
N ILE A 310 -60.95 -64.59 33.33
CA ILE A 310 -60.65 -63.24 33.82
C ILE A 310 -59.94 -62.43 32.75
N LYS A 311 -58.96 -62.99 31.99
CA LYS A 311 -58.29 -62.35 30.90
C LYS A 311 -59.21 -61.95 29.75
N SER A 312 -60.20 -62.87 29.41
CA SER A 312 -61.17 -62.58 28.39
C SER A 312 -62.15 -61.47 28.82
N ASP A 313 -62.61 -61.49 30.08
CA ASP A 313 -63.46 -60.44 30.66
C ASP A 313 -62.75 -59.06 30.71
N THR A 314 -61.46 -59.07 31.12
CA THR A 314 -60.67 -57.88 31.09
C THR A 314 -60.42 -57.35 29.67
N GLY A 315 -60.10 -58.21 28.68
CA GLY A 315 -59.97 -57.87 27.27
C GLY A 315 -61.23 -57.33 26.66
N MET A 316 -62.41 -57.87 27.07
CA MET A 316 -63.72 -57.36 26.64
C MET A 316 -64.00 -55.95 27.22
N ARG A 317 -63.60 -55.70 28.45
CA ARG A 317 -63.75 -54.39 29.09
C ARG A 317 -62.82 -53.37 28.48
N ASP A 318 -61.52 -53.72 28.15
CA ASP A 318 -60.61 -52.89 27.48
C ASP A 318 -61.02 -52.54 26.02
N SER A 319 -61.66 -53.50 25.31
CA SER A 319 -62.17 -53.22 23.98
C SER A 319 -63.36 -52.26 24.02
N ILE A 320 -64.24 -52.34 25.04
CA ILE A 320 -65.34 -51.40 25.27
C ILE A 320 -64.82 -49.99 25.68
N ALA A 321 -63.82 -49.94 26.48
CA ALA A 321 -63.18 -48.69 26.91
C ALA A 321 -62.28 -48.03 25.81
N GLY A 322 -61.76 -48.85 24.86
CA GLY A 322 -60.93 -48.41 23.75
C GLY A 322 -61.69 -47.86 22.54
N THR A 323 -63.01 -48.11 22.44
CA THR A 323 -63.78 -47.59 21.30
C THR A 323 -64.05 -46.08 21.31
N ASP A 324 -63.70 -45.39 22.36
CA ASP A 324 -63.90 -43.91 22.45
C ASP A 324 -62.66 -43.10 22.04
N LYS A 325 -61.57 -43.73 21.58
CA LYS A 325 -60.32 -43.02 21.21
C LYS A 325 -59.99 -43.01 19.71
N SER A 326 -60.81 -43.55 18.83
CA SER A 326 -60.49 -43.68 17.39
C SER A 326 -61.22 -42.71 16.46
N GLU A 327 -62.03 -41.76 16.95
CA GLU A 327 -62.84 -40.88 16.07
C GLU A 327 -62.46 -39.37 16.09
N THR A 328 -61.37 -38.97 16.68
CA THR A 328 -60.95 -37.53 16.62
C THR A 328 -59.56 -37.34 16.02
N GLY A 329 -59.43 -37.67 14.70
CA GLY A 329 -58.16 -37.46 14.05
C GLY A 329 -58.14 -37.53 12.55
N HIS A 330 -59.18 -36.98 11.87
CA HIS A 330 -59.05 -36.77 10.42
C HIS A 330 -60.05 -35.71 9.96
N HIS A 331 -59.65 -34.43 10.04
CA HIS A 331 -60.17 -33.39 9.15
C HIS A 331 -59.22 -32.17 9.20
N GLY A 332 -58.69 -31.87 8.06
CA GLY A 332 -58.24 -30.51 7.78
C GLY A 332 -56.80 -30.36 7.32
N GLU A 333 -56.54 -30.83 6.11
CA GLU A 333 -55.55 -30.21 5.25
C GLU A 333 -56.00 -30.38 3.81
N ASP A 334 -56.58 -29.32 3.28
CA ASP A 334 -56.49 -28.91 1.89
C ASP A 334 -56.97 -27.46 1.81
N GLN A 335 -56.11 -26.61 1.26
CA GLN A 335 -56.34 -25.28 0.65
C GLN A 335 -55.50 -24.16 1.27
N GLU A 336 -54.60 -23.77 0.45
CA GLU A 336 -53.95 -22.56 -0.10
C GLU A 336 -52.49 -22.40 0.21
#